data_08573fb142d9026d7b32919e07e5ba59
#
_entry.id   08573fb142d9026d7b32919e07e5ba59
#
_cell.length_a   1.000
_cell.length_b   1.000
_cell.length_c   1.000
_cell.angle_alpha   90.00
_cell.angle_beta   90.00
_cell.angle_gamma   90.00
#
_symmetry.space_group_name_H-M   'P 1'
#
loop_
_entity.id
_entity.type
_entity.pdbx_description
1 polymer ?
#
loop_
_entity_poly.entity_id
_entity_poly.type
_entity_poly.pdbx_seq_one_letter_code
_entity_poly.pdbx_strand_id
1 'polypeptide(L)'
;MVGSNNYLGLTHHPYVLEKAQAALHRYGTGCTGSRFLNGTLDMHEELETRLAALMGQESALVFSTGYQTNLGIIASLTGRNSVVIQDRLNHASLVDASQLSDSQMVRYPHGDLEALERALERNWDVGGGVLIATDGVFSMEGDIVDLPTIIDLGRKFGARVLVDDAHAIGV
;
A
#
# COMPACT_ATOMS: atom_id res chain seq x y z
N MET A 1 16.10 16.61 13.14
CA MET A 1 15.81 16.91 11.72
C MET A 1 14.30 16.75 11.53
N VAL A 2 13.59 17.83 11.26
CA VAL A 2 12.10 17.83 11.19
C VAL A 2 11.53 17.33 9.86
N GLY A 3 12.34 17.20 8.81
CA GLY A 3 11.89 16.72 7.50
C GLY A 3 12.32 15.28 7.21
N SER A 4 12.34 14.42 8.22
CA SER A 4 12.80 13.02 8.08
C SER A 4 11.64 12.05 8.31
N ASN A 5 11.55 11.03 7.48
CA ASN A 5 10.61 9.90 7.67
C ASN A 5 11.12 8.86 8.70
N ASN A 6 12.21 9.17 9.44
CA ASN A 6 12.73 8.32 10.50
C ASN A 6 11.90 8.47 11.79
N TYR A 7 10.61 8.27 11.72
CA TYR A 7 9.63 8.52 12.79
C TYR A 7 9.98 7.76 14.09
N LEU A 8 10.37 6.51 13.96
CA LEU A 8 10.70 5.63 15.09
C LEU A 8 12.17 5.70 15.52
N GLY A 9 13.02 6.51 14.87
CA GLY A 9 14.43 6.65 15.21
C GLY A 9 15.28 5.39 15.00
N LEU A 10 14.83 4.45 14.16
CA LEU A 10 15.44 3.13 14.05
C LEU A 10 16.71 3.07 13.19
N THR A 11 17.05 4.11 12.43
CA THR A 11 18.18 4.09 11.49
C THR A 11 19.55 3.87 12.16
N HIS A 12 19.68 4.20 13.43
CA HIS A 12 20.91 4.00 14.23
C HIS A 12 20.68 3.10 15.44
N HIS A 13 19.55 2.38 15.49
CA HIS A 13 19.28 1.47 16.60
C HIS A 13 20.30 0.31 16.62
N PRO A 14 21.01 0.04 17.74
CA PRO A 14 22.09 -0.95 17.77
C PRO A 14 21.70 -2.33 17.30
N TYR A 15 20.52 -2.81 17.69
CA TYR A 15 20.01 -4.11 17.27
C TYR A 15 19.78 -4.17 15.76
N VAL A 16 19.22 -3.12 15.15
CA VAL A 16 19.00 -3.05 13.69
C VAL A 16 20.33 -3.08 12.95
N LEU A 17 21.34 -2.33 13.42
CA LEU A 17 22.66 -2.33 12.83
C LEU A 17 23.34 -3.69 12.93
N GLU A 18 23.29 -4.34 14.10
CA GLU A 18 23.82 -5.69 14.31
C GLU A 18 23.21 -6.70 13.32
N LYS A 19 21.87 -6.71 13.19
CA LYS A 19 21.18 -7.62 12.27
C LYS A 19 21.46 -7.33 10.81
N ALA A 20 21.58 -6.06 10.43
CA ALA A 20 21.96 -5.67 9.08
C ALA A 20 23.39 -6.14 8.72
N GLN A 21 24.34 -5.99 9.65
CA GLN A 21 25.71 -6.49 9.45
C GLN A 21 25.75 -8.02 9.34
N ALA A 22 25.02 -8.72 10.18
CA ALA A 22 24.94 -10.18 10.12
C ALA A 22 24.32 -10.66 8.78
N ALA A 23 23.27 -10.00 8.31
CA ALA A 23 22.65 -10.30 7.02
C ALA A 23 23.62 -10.01 5.85
N LEU A 24 24.36 -8.91 5.90
CA LEU A 24 25.36 -8.58 4.88
C LEU A 24 26.45 -9.66 4.79
N HIS A 25 26.93 -10.17 5.93
CA HIS A 25 27.92 -11.24 5.95
C HIS A 25 27.39 -12.58 5.45
N ARG A 26 26.11 -12.86 5.72
CA ARG A 26 25.49 -14.14 5.33
C ARG A 26 25.09 -14.18 3.85
N TYR A 27 24.49 -13.09 3.35
CA TYR A 27 23.84 -13.04 2.04
C TYR A 27 24.58 -12.18 1.00
N GLY A 28 25.56 -11.39 1.42
CA GLY A 28 26.21 -10.42 0.53
C GLY A 28 25.36 -9.16 0.32
N THR A 29 25.67 -8.44 -0.77
CA THR A 29 25.07 -7.11 -1.06
C THR A 29 23.83 -7.15 -1.94
N GLY A 30 23.39 -8.32 -2.38
CA GLY A 30 22.20 -8.42 -3.24
C GLY A 30 21.91 -9.85 -3.65
N CYS A 31 20.69 -10.06 -4.17
CA CYS A 31 20.18 -11.38 -4.52
C CYS A 31 20.55 -11.83 -5.94
N THR A 32 21.12 -10.95 -6.76
CA THR A 32 21.58 -11.21 -8.14
C THR A 32 20.52 -11.80 -9.09
N GLY A 33 19.25 -11.77 -8.72
CA GLY A 33 18.14 -12.26 -9.52
C GLY A 33 16.80 -11.81 -9.01
N SER A 34 15.76 -11.99 -9.82
CA SER A 34 14.38 -11.66 -9.42
C SER A 34 13.87 -12.67 -8.38
N ARG A 35 12.94 -12.24 -7.53
CA ARG A 35 12.30 -13.10 -6.54
C ARG A 35 11.60 -14.31 -7.16
N PHE A 36 11.10 -14.17 -8.38
CA PHE A 36 10.44 -15.25 -9.09
C PHE A 36 11.39 -16.38 -9.53
N LEU A 37 12.67 -16.08 -9.78
CA LEU A 37 13.66 -17.07 -10.26
C LEU A 37 14.54 -17.55 -9.10
N ASN A 38 15.55 -16.76 -8.73
CA ASN A 38 16.60 -17.17 -7.79
C ASN A 38 16.91 -16.11 -6.72
N GLY A 39 16.18 -15.00 -6.68
CA GLY A 39 16.40 -13.91 -5.74
C GLY A 39 15.55 -13.96 -4.47
N THR A 40 14.82 -15.06 -4.21
CA THR A 40 14.13 -15.26 -2.94
C THR A 40 15.07 -15.91 -1.93
N LEU A 41 15.34 -15.21 -0.84
CA LEU A 41 16.12 -15.70 0.28
C LEU A 41 15.15 -16.15 1.40
N ASP A 42 15.63 -17.05 2.27
CA ASP A 42 14.93 -17.44 3.51
C ASP A 42 14.56 -16.21 4.38
N MET A 43 15.41 -15.17 4.36
CA MET A 43 15.12 -13.89 5.04
C MET A 43 13.88 -13.17 4.49
N HIS A 44 13.59 -13.28 3.19
CA HIS A 44 12.35 -12.71 2.62
C HIS A 44 11.12 -13.44 3.14
N GLU A 45 11.16 -14.78 3.14
CA GLU A 45 10.05 -15.62 3.62
C GLU A 45 9.79 -15.41 5.11
N GLU A 46 10.85 -15.31 5.92
CA GLU A 46 10.74 -14.99 7.34
C GLU A 46 10.14 -13.60 7.56
N LEU A 47 10.55 -12.58 6.80
CA LEU A 47 10.02 -11.23 6.88
C LEU A 47 8.52 -11.21 6.52
N GLU A 48 8.13 -11.85 5.42
CA GLU A 48 6.74 -11.96 4.99
C GLU A 48 5.86 -12.64 6.06
N THR A 49 6.35 -13.72 6.65
CA THR A 49 5.65 -14.41 7.74
C THR A 49 5.46 -13.50 8.97
N ARG A 50 6.49 -12.77 9.37
CA ARG A 50 6.43 -11.85 10.51
C ARG A 50 5.55 -10.63 10.24
N LEU A 51 5.58 -10.08 9.02
CA LEU A 51 4.72 -8.98 8.64
C LEU A 51 3.24 -9.40 8.61
N ALA A 52 2.94 -10.56 8.04
CA ALA A 52 1.58 -11.11 8.07
C ALA A 52 1.06 -11.25 9.51
N ALA A 53 1.88 -11.81 10.40
CA ALA A 53 1.53 -11.97 11.82
C ALA A 53 1.34 -10.60 12.52
N LEU A 54 2.22 -9.62 12.26
CA LEU A 54 2.13 -8.27 12.83
C LEU A 54 0.84 -7.57 12.42
N MET A 55 0.44 -7.72 11.15
CA MET A 55 -0.75 -7.09 10.58
C MET A 55 -2.03 -7.91 10.78
N GLY A 56 -1.94 -9.09 11.43
CA GLY A 56 -3.09 -9.99 11.60
C GLY A 56 -3.66 -10.49 10.28
N GLN A 57 -2.82 -10.62 9.25
CA GLN A 57 -3.20 -11.06 7.91
C GLN A 57 -2.76 -12.50 7.64
N GLU A 58 -3.40 -13.15 6.68
CA GLU A 58 -3.08 -14.53 6.28
C GLU A 58 -1.69 -14.63 5.63
N SER A 59 -1.30 -13.63 4.85
CA SER A 59 -0.03 -13.60 4.13
C SER A 59 0.44 -12.17 3.88
N ALA A 60 1.73 -12.02 3.56
CA ALA A 60 2.34 -10.78 3.12
C ALA A 60 3.28 -11.04 1.95
N LEU A 61 3.53 -10.03 1.14
CA LEU A 61 4.49 -10.06 0.03
C LEU A 61 5.37 -8.81 0.09
N VAL A 62 6.69 -9.00 0.10
CA VAL A 62 7.67 -7.91 0.15
C VAL A 62 8.06 -7.46 -1.25
N PHE A 63 8.02 -6.15 -1.47
CA PHE A 63 8.51 -5.46 -2.67
C PHE A 63 9.73 -4.60 -2.33
N SER A 64 10.51 -4.22 -3.33
CA SER A 64 11.71 -3.40 -3.14
C SER A 64 11.40 -1.96 -2.71
N THR A 65 10.23 -1.44 -3.07
CA THR A 65 9.77 -0.09 -2.69
C THR A 65 8.26 -0.05 -2.53
N GLY A 66 7.74 0.88 -1.70
CA GLY A 66 6.29 1.13 -1.59
C GLY A 66 5.67 1.56 -2.92
N TYR A 67 6.41 2.30 -3.74
CA TYR A 67 5.96 2.67 -5.10
C TYR A 67 5.65 1.43 -5.94
N GLN A 68 6.58 0.46 -6.00
CA GLN A 68 6.37 -0.80 -6.72
C GLN A 68 5.26 -1.66 -6.09
N THR A 69 5.09 -1.58 -4.77
CA THR A 69 3.99 -2.25 -4.07
C THR A 69 2.65 -1.77 -4.62
N ASN A 70 2.42 -0.47 -4.65
CA ASN A 70 1.17 0.11 -5.16
C ASN A 70 0.94 -0.21 -6.65
N LEU A 71 1.99 -0.10 -7.48
CA LEU A 71 1.90 -0.50 -8.89
C LEU A 71 1.51 -1.97 -9.03
N GLY A 72 2.18 -2.85 -8.31
CA GLY A 72 1.95 -4.29 -8.36
C GLY A 72 0.54 -4.67 -7.91
N ILE A 73 0.08 -4.11 -6.79
CA ILE A 73 -1.24 -4.42 -6.23
C ILE A 73 -2.36 -3.94 -7.17
N ILE A 74 -2.38 -2.65 -7.52
CA ILE A 74 -3.47 -2.08 -8.32
C ILE A 74 -3.49 -2.71 -9.71
N ALA A 75 -2.34 -2.84 -10.38
CA ALA A 75 -2.29 -3.43 -11.71
C ALA A 75 -2.68 -4.92 -11.74
N SER A 76 -2.50 -5.66 -10.63
CA SER A 76 -2.92 -7.07 -10.54
C SER A 76 -4.40 -7.26 -10.18
N LEU A 77 -4.98 -6.31 -9.46
CA LEU A 77 -6.36 -6.40 -8.95
C LEU A 77 -7.38 -5.70 -9.83
N THR A 78 -6.95 -4.84 -10.74
CA THR A 78 -7.83 -4.00 -11.57
C THR A 78 -7.42 -4.04 -13.05
N GLY A 79 -8.31 -3.60 -13.93
CA GLY A 79 -8.10 -3.55 -15.37
C GLY A 79 -9.19 -2.72 -16.05
N ARG A 80 -9.29 -2.79 -17.38
CA ARG A 80 -10.17 -1.94 -18.22
C ARG A 80 -11.62 -1.86 -17.78
N ASN A 81 -12.13 -2.92 -17.14
CA ASN A 81 -13.53 -3.00 -16.70
C ASN A 81 -13.69 -2.67 -15.21
N SER A 82 -12.61 -2.27 -14.54
CA SER A 82 -12.60 -1.91 -13.12
C SER A 82 -12.61 -0.40 -12.94
N VAL A 83 -13.06 0.04 -11.76
CA VAL A 83 -12.97 1.43 -11.32
C VAL A 83 -12.11 1.52 -10.07
N VAL A 84 -11.12 2.42 -10.07
CA VAL A 84 -10.34 2.79 -8.89
C VAL A 84 -10.83 4.16 -8.42
N ILE A 85 -11.42 4.21 -7.24
CA ILE A 85 -11.88 5.45 -6.60
C ILE A 85 -10.84 5.85 -5.55
N GLN A 86 -10.30 7.07 -5.64
CA GLN A 86 -9.22 7.48 -4.75
C GLN A 86 -9.32 8.94 -4.34
N ASP A 87 -8.76 9.21 -3.15
CA ASP A 87 -8.64 10.57 -2.63
C ASP A 87 -7.73 11.41 -3.54
N ARG A 88 -8.04 12.69 -3.64
CA ARG A 88 -7.30 13.62 -4.51
C ARG A 88 -5.88 13.89 -4.04
N LEU A 89 -5.58 13.70 -2.76
CA LEU A 89 -4.27 13.90 -2.15
C LEU A 89 -3.46 12.60 -1.98
N ASN A 90 -3.98 11.47 -2.44
CA ASN A 90 -3.24 10.20 -2.44
C ASN A 90 -1.86 10.34 -3.08
N HIS A 91 -0.93 9.54 -2.58
CA HIS A 91 0.43 9.46 -3.12
C HIS A 91 0.45 9.16 -4.63
N ALA A 92 1.40 9.74 -5.34
CA ALA A 92 1.52 9.63 -6.80
C ALA A 92 1.56 8.18 -7.31
N SER A 93 2.13 7.25 -6.52
CA SER A 93 2.18 5.83 -6.90
C SER A 93 0.80 5.19 -7.06
N LEU A 94 -0.22 5.60 -6.27
CA LEU A 94 -1.60 5.12 -6.41
C LEU A 94 -2.23 5.63 -7.69
N VAL A 95 -1.94 6.89 -8.05
CA VAL A 95 -2.39 7.50 -9.31
C VAL A 95 -1.76 6.79 -10.52
N ASP A 96 -0.44 6.64 -10.51
CA ASP A 96 0.30 6.00 -11.60
C ASP A 96 -0.08 4.51 -11.76
N ALA A 97 -0.29 3.82 -10.63
CA ALA A 97 -0.76 2.43 -10.64
C ALA A 97 -2.12 2.28 -11.30
N SER A 98 -3.06 3.20 -11.03
CA SER A 98 -4.38 3.21 -11.68
C SER A 98 -4.28 3.45 -13.18
N GLN A 99 -3.40 4.35 -13.62
CA GLN A 99 -3.15 4.58 -15.04
C GLN A 99 -2.51 3.36 -15.72
N LEU A 100 -1.55 2.71 -15.05
CA LEU A 100 -0.87 1.53 -15.57
C LEU A 100 -1.81 0.34 -15.73
N SER A 101 -2.82 0.21 -14.87
CA SER A 101 -3.79 -0.90 -14.90
C SER A 101 -4.86 -0.78 -15.98
N ASP A 102 -4.88 0.30 -16.74
CA ASP A 102 -5.95 0.65 -17.69
C ASP A 102 -7.35 0.78 -17.02
N SER A 103 -7.43 0.85 -15.69
CA SER A 103 -8.71 1.03 -15.00
C SER A 103 -9.26 2.44 -15.14
N GLN A 104 -10.56 2.60 -15.02
CA GLN A 104 -11.15 3.93 -14.91
C GLN A 104 -10.81 4.50 -13.53
N MET A 105 -10.13 5.65 -13.49
CA MET A 105 -9.80 6.36 -12.26
C MET A 105 -10.84 7.44 -11.97
N VAL A 106 -11.41 7.40 -10.77
CA VAL A 106 -12.33 8.42 -10.22
C VAL A 106 -11.68 9.04 -8.98
N ARG A 107 -11.60 10.37 -8.93
CA ARG A 107 -10.99 11.07 -7.79
C ARG A 107 -12.05 11.91 -7.07
N TYR A 108 -12.12 11.77 -5.74
CA TYR A 108 -12.97 12.59 -4.89
C TYR A 108 -12.15 13.65 -4.12
N PRO A 109 -12.76 14.76 -3.70
CA PRO A 109 -12.10 15.78 -2.88
C PRO A 109 -11.58 15.18 -1.57
N HIS A 110 -10.41 15.65 -1.12
CA HIS A 110 -9.76 15.13 0.08
C HIS A 110 -10.69 15.11 1.29
N GLY A 111 -10.81 13.94 1.93
CA GLY A 111 -11.62 13.72 3.11
C GLY A 111 -13.14 13.82 2.91
N ASP A 112 -13.64 14.05 1.69
CA ASP A 112 -15.07 14.16 1.40
C ASP A 112 -15.72 12.78 1.22
N LEU A 113 -16.15 12.19 2.34
CA LEU A 113 -16.78 10.86 2.36
C LEU A 113 -18.13 10.82 1.63
N GLU A 114 -18.86 11.95 1.60
CA GLU A 114 -20.09 12.03 0.81
C GLU A 114 -19.81 11.97 -0.69
N ALA A 115 -18.72 12.62 -1.14
CA ALA A 115 -18.28 12.50 -2.53
C ALA A 115 -17.79 11.11 -2.87
N LEU A 116 -17.12 10.41 -1.93
CA LEU A 116 -16.75 9.00 -2.07
C LEU A 116 -18.01 8.13 -2.22
N GLU A 117 -19.01 8.30 -1.36
CA GLU A 117 -20.26 7.54 -1.44
C GLU A 117 -20.97 7.76 -2.78
N ARG A 118 -21.12 9.02 -3.22
CA ARG A 118 -21.68 9.34 -4.55
C ARG A 118 -20.88 8.70 -5.71
N ALA A 119 -19.56 8.60 -5.57
CA ALA A 119 -18.73 7.94 -6.58
C ALA A 119 -18.97 6.43 -6.60
N LEU A 120 -19.13 5.81 -5.44
CA LEU A 120 -19.49 4.39 -5.30
C LEU A 120 -20.88 4.10 -5.88
N GLU A 121 -21.89 4.92 -5.57
CA GLU A 121 -23.25 4.80 -6.12
C GLU A 121 -23.29 4.79 -7.65
N ARG A 122 -22.39 5.51 -8.31
CA ARG A 122 -22.32 5.61 -9.76
C ARG A 122 -21.57 4.46 -10.42
N ASN A 123 -20.79 3.70 -9.66
CA ASN A 123 -19.83 2.73 -10.20
C ASN A 123 -19.93 1.33 -9.58
N TRP A 124 -20.84 1.07 -8.63
CA TRP A 124 -20.88 -0.18 -7.87
C TRP A 124 -21.12 -1.44 -8.73
N ASP A 125 -21.79 -1.32 -9.87
CA ASP A 125 -22.18 -2.43 -10.74
C ASP A 125 -21.25 -2.65 -11.95
N VAL A 126 -20.07 -2.03 -11.94
CA VAL A 126 -19.09 -2.24 -13.02
C VAL A 126 -18.59 -3.69 -13.04
N GLY A 127 -18.48 -4.26 -14.22
CA GLY A 127 -18.19 -5.69 -14.42
C GLY A 127 -16.84 -6.16 -13.88
N GLY A 128 -15.85 -5.26 -13.73
CA GLY A 128 -14.52 -5.55 -13.18
C GLY A 128 -14.37 -5.25 -11.69
N GLY A 129 -15.42 -4.74 -11.04
CA GLY A 129 -15.42 -4.37 -9.63
C GLY A 129 -14.80 -3.00 -9.34
N VAL A 130 -14.97 -2.58 -8.09
CA VAL A 130 -14.50 -1.28 -7.58
C VAL A 130 -13.41 -1.49 -6.54
N LEU A 131 -12.33 -0.71 -6.66
CA LEU A 131 -11.28 -0.59 -5.65
C LEU A 131 -11.28 0.83 -5.10
N ILE A 132 -11.43 0.99 -3.78
CA ILE A 132 -11.15 2.24 -3.08
C ILE A 132 -9.67 2.22 -2.70
N ALA A 133 -8.91 3.25 -3.07
CA ALA A 133 -7.51 3.39 -2.68
C ALA A 133 -7.32 4.70 -1.90
N THR A 134 -6.65 4.63 -0.75
CA THR A 134 -6.40 5.78 0.13
C THR A 134 -5.08 5.64 0.88
N ASP A 135 -4.44 6.76 1.21
CA ASP A 135 -3.39 6.78 2.22
C ASP A 135 -4.02 6.65 3.62
N GLY A 136 -3.35 5.97 4.54
CA GLY A 136 -3.75 5.87 5.95
C GLY A 136 -3.48 7.16 6.70
N VAL A 137 -2.28 7.71 6.48
CA VAL A 137 -1.86 9.05 6.92
C VAL A 137 -1.31 9.79 5.71
N PHE A 138 -1.87 10.95 5.37
CA PHE A 138 -1.43 11.75 4.22
C PHE A 138 -0.09 12.43 4.53
N SER A 139 0.92 12.15 3.74
CA SER A 139 2.32 12.52 4.02
C SER A 139 2.59 14.03 4.11
N MET A 140 1.85 14.83 3.37
CA MET A 140 2.07 16.29 3.29
C MET A 140 1.22 17.05 4.30
N GLU A 141 -0.01 16.62 4.52
CA GLU A 141 -1.01 17.26 5.37
C GLU A 141 -0.94 16.74 6.81
N GLY A 142 -0.56 15.47 6.99
CA GLY A 142 -0.55 14.77 8.28
C GLY A 142 -1.94 14.33 8.74
N ASP A 143 -2.93 14.43 7.88
CA ASP A 143 -4.29 14.01 8.18
C ASP A 143 -4.40 12.49 8.26
N ILE A 144 -5.19 12.00 9.21
CA ILE A 144 -5.51 10.59 9.38
C ILE A 144 -6.85 10.33 8.69
N VAL A 145 -6.87 9.31 7.83
CA VAL A 145 -8.08 8.91 7.11
C VAL A 145 -9.15 8.34 8.06
N ASP A 146 -10.43 8.64 7.80
CA ASP A 146 -11.54 7.94 8.47
C ASP A 146 -11.74 6.54 7.84
N LEU A 147 -10.81 5.65 8.13
CA LEU A 147 -10.79 4.30 7.59
C LEU A 147 -12.03 3.47 7.97
N PRO A 148 -12.59 3.54 9.20
CA PRO A 148 -13.83 2.85 9.54
C PRO A 148 -14.97 3.16 8.60
N THR A 149 -15.23 4.44 8.32
CA THR A 149 -16.29 4.86 7.40
C THR A 149 -16.02 4.40 5.96
N ILE A 150 -14.77 4.47 5.49
CA ILE A 150 -14.39 3.96 4.15
C ILE A 150 -14.62 2.46 4.04
N ILE A 151 -14.30 1.69 5.07
CA ILE A 151 -14.54 0.23 5.09
C ILE A 151 -16.05 -0.07 5.06
N ASP A 152 -16.85 0.66 5.81
CA ASP A 152 -18.31 0.47 5.81
C ASP A 152 -18.93 0.82 4.45
N LEU A 153 -18.47 1.89 3.80
CA LEU A 153 -18.85 2.21 2.43
C LEU A 153 -18.39 1.11 1.46
N GLY A 154 -17.16 0.62 1.59
CA GLY A 154 -16.66 -0.50 0.79
C GLY A 154 -17.55 -1.73 0.91
N ARG A 155 -17.94 -2.11 2.12
CA ARG A 155 -18.85 -3.24 2.38
C ARG A 155 -20.25 -2.99 1.79
N LYS A 156 -20.80 -1.78 1.97
CA LYS A 156 -22.12 -1.40 1.45
C LYS A 156 -22.22 -1.57 -0.07
N PHE A 157 -21.16 -1.20 -0.79
CA PHE A 157 -21.14 -1.23 -2.26
C PHE A 157 -20.36 -2.42 -2.87
N GLY A 158 -19.88 -3.35 -2.05
CA GLY A 158 -19.10 -4.49 -2.54
C GLY A 158 -17.73 -4.12 -3.10
N ALA A 159 -17.20 -2.96 -2.74
CA ALA A 159 -15.88 -2.48 -3.14
C ALA A 159 -14.77 -3.03 -2.22
N ARG A 160 -13.60 -3.30 -2.79
CA ARG A 160 -12.39 -3.59 -2.02
C ARG A 160 -11.74 -2.29 -1.56
N VAL A 161 -11.02 -2.34 -0.43
CA VAL A 161 -10.28 -1.19 0.10
C VAL A 161 -8.80 -1.51 0.13
N LEU A 162 -7.98 -0.64 -0.46
CA LEU A 162 -6.52 -0.62 -0.38
C LEU A 162 -6.12 0.59 0.45
N VAL A 163 -5.29 0.37 1.46
CA VAL A 163 -4.73 1.43 2.30
C VAL A 163 -3.21 1.45 2.15
N ASP A 164 -2.66 2.60 1.78
CA ASP A 164 -1.23 2.86 1.83
C ASP A 164 -0.85 3.37 3.22
N ASP A 165 -0.22 2.53 4.00
CA ASP A 165 0.16 2.79 5.39
C ASP A 165 1.63 3.20 5.56
N ALA A 166 2.26 3.71 4.51
CA ALA A 166 3.69 4.09 4.51
C ALA A 166 4.06 5.06 5.65
N HIS A 167 3.12 5.88 6.09
CA HIS A 167 3.31 6.88 7.15
C HIS A 167 2.57 6.56 8.45
N ALA A 168 1.90 5.41 8.58
CA ALA A 168 1.03 5.09 9.70
C ALA A 168 1.57 3.98 10.61
N ILE A 169 2.18 2.93 10.06
CA ILE A 169 2.58 1.74 10.84
C ILE A 169 3.63 2.11 11.90
N GLY A 170 3.26 1.92 13.17
CA GLY A 170 4.13 2.11 14.32
C GLY A 170 4.24 3.55 14.82
N VAL A 171 3.47 4.47 14.26
CA VAL A 171 3.46 5.90 14.61
C VAL A 171 2.21 6.25 15.40
#